data_8b38300336ce355c54b4c0cb7a5785c8
#
_entry.id   8b38300336ce355c54b4c0cb7a5785c8
#
_cell.length_a   1.000
_cell.length_b   1.000
_cell.length_c   1.000
_cell.angle_alpha   90.00
_cell.angle_beta   90.00
_cell.angle_gamma   90.00
#
_symmetry.space_group_name_H-M   'P 1'
#
loop_
_entity.id
_entity.type
_entity.pdbx_description
1 polymer ?
#
loop_
_entity_poly.entity_id
_entity_poly.type
_entity_poly.pdbx_seq_one_letter_code
_entity_poly.pdbx_strand_id
1 'polypeptide(L)'
;MAKAMQPQKLYFSQAMQTEKYKKLINNTLGDPVRAARFAANITSAVAVNPTLQECDAGTILAGALLGESLLLQPSPQLGQFYLVPFKSKAKRDRQGNVIEPACLKAQFVLGYKGYIQLALRTGQYKRLNVLEIKSGELGGWDPFEERFHEMHFIEDFEKRAGSISWEDGKNLNRVFPGKKDGTKMERLAAAI
;
A
#
# COMPACT_ATOMS: atom_id res chain seq x y z
N MET A 1 36.52 -25.59 19.21
CA MET A 1 35.10 -25.20 18.97
C MET A 1 35.07 -24.17 17.85
N ALA A 2 34.63 -24.57 16.67
CA ALA A 2 34.55 -23.66 15.52
C ALA A 2 33.38 -22.69 15.74
N LYS A 3 33.69 -21.40 15.89
CA LYS A 3 32.71 -20.33 15.97
C LYS A 3 32.02 -20.25 14.59
N ALA A 4 30.75 -20.68 14.52
CA ALA A 4 29.96 -20.59 13.31
C ALA A 4 29.98 -19.12 12.88
N MET A 5 30.60 -18.84 11.73
CA MET A 5 30.57 -17.53 11.09
C MET A 5 29.11 -17.22 10.76
N GLN A 6 28.53 -16.28 11.49
CA GLN A 6 27.21 -15.76 11.13
C GLN A 6 27.34 -15.13 9.75
N PRO A 7 26.46 -15.43 8.80
CA PRO A 7 26.51 -14.83 7.48
C PRO A 7 26.37 -13.32 7.65
N GLN A 8 27.34 -12.59 7.14
CA GLN A 8 27.38 -11.13 7.17
C GLN A 8 26.15 -10.60 6.43
N LYS A 9 25.28 -9.89 7.14
CA LYS A 9 24.05 -9.32 6.56
C LYS A 9 24.46 -8.24 5.54
N LEU A 10 24.28 -8.53 4.27
CA LEU A 10 24.50 -7.57 3.18
C LEU A 10 23.36 -6.56 3.13
N TYR A 11 23.69 -5.29 2.95
CA TYR A 11 22.68 -4.29 2.59
C TYR A 11 21.99 -4.65 1.27
N PHE A 12 20.75 -4.23 1.10
CA PHE A 12 19.98 -4.56 -0.09
C PHE A 12 20.70 -4.19 -1.40
N SER A 13 21.30 -2.99 -1.46
CA SER A 13 22.05 -2.53 -2.63
C SER A 13 23.23 -3.45 -3.00
N GLN A 14 23.91 -4.03 -2.00
CA GLN A 14 25.00 -4.98 -2.21
C GLN A 14 24.45 -6.36 -2.65
N ALA A 15 23.34 -6.79 -2.03
CA ALA A 15 22.68 -8.04 -2.39
C ALA A 15 22.24 -8.03 -3.87
N MET A 16 21.69 -6.93 -4.36
CA MET A 16 21.25 -6.77 -5.75
C MET A 16 22.37 -6.86 -6.78
N GLN A 17 23.61 -6.66 -6.39
CA GLN A 17 24.77 -6.82 -7.28
C GLN A 17 25.24 -8.27 -7.39
N THR A 18 24.78 -9.14 -6.50
CA THR A 18 25.17 -10.55 -6.52
C THR A 18 24.55 -11.29 -7.70
N GLU A 19 25.32 -12.23 -8.27
CA GLU A 19 24.86 -13.07 -9.39
C GLU A 19 23.58 -13.84 -9.07
N LYS A 20 23.37 -14.22 -7.81
CA LYS A 20 22.16 -14.90 -7.35
C LYS A 20 20.91 -14.07 -7.63
N TYR A 21 20.89 -12.81 -7.23
CA TYR A 21 19.73 -11.94 -7.40
C TYR A 21 19.57 -11.49 -8.85
N LYS A 22 20.66 -11.21 -9.56
CA LYS A 22 20.61 -10.89 -10.99
C LYS A 22 20.00 -12.04 -11.81
N LYS A 23 20.45 -13.27 -11.59
CA LYS A 23 19.88 -14.46 -12.25
C LYS A 23 18.40 -14.66 -11.90
N LEU A 24 18.03 -14.50 -10.62
CA LEU A 24 16.64 -14.61 -10.20
C LEU A 24 15.75 -13.61 -10.92
N ILE A 25 16.14 -12.34 -10.97
CA ILE A 25 15.37 -11.27 -11.63
C ILE A 25 15.28 -11.54 -13.13
N ASN A 26 16.39 -11.86 -13.79
CA ASN A 26 16.41 -12.16 -15.22
C ASN A 26 15.53 -13.37 -15.57
N ASN A 27 15.59 -14.43 -14.79
CA ASN A 27 14.77 -15.62 -15.01
C ASN A 27 13.27 -15.36 -14.78
N THR A 28 12.95 -14.49 -13.80
CA THR A 28 11.55 -14.17 -13.48
C THR A 28 10.92 -13.25 -14.50
N LEU A 29 11.68 -12.26 -15.00
CA LEU A 29 11.15 -11.24 -15.91
C LEU A 29 11.34 -11.61 -17.40
N GLY A 30 12.27 -12.50 -17.71
CA GLY A 30 12.49 -13.05 -19.05
C GLY A 30 13.08 -12.06 -20.08
N ASP A 31 13.18 -10.78 -19.73
CA ASP A 31 13.73 -9.70 -20.57
C ASP A 31 14.84 -8.97 -19.82
N PRO A 32 16.08 -8.95 -20.33
CA PRO A 32 17.20 -8.27 -19.68
C PRO A 32 17.01 -6.76 -19.51
N VAL A 33 16.36 -6.08 -20.45
CA VAL A 33 16.09 -4.63 -20.35
C VAL A 33 15.09 -4.34 -19.25
N ARG A 34 14.02 -5.12 -19.19
CA ARG A 34 13.02 -5.04 -18.12
C ARG A 34 13.63 -5.36 -16.77
N ALA A 35 14.46 -6.38 -16.70
CA ALA A 35 15.18 -6.77 -15.48
C ALA A 35 16.11 -5.66 -14.96
N ALA A 36 16.85 -5.02 -15.85
CA ALA A 36 17.74 -3.91 -15.50
C ALA A 36 16.94 -2.68 -14.98
N ARG A 37 15.83 -2.33 -15.64
CA ARG A 37 14.93 -1.26 -15.19
C ARG A 37 14.31 -1.57 -13.83
N PHE A 38 13.83 -2.79 -13.66
CA PHE A 38 13.27 -3.25 -12.38
C PHE A 38 14.31 -3.14 -11.25
N ALA A 39 15.53 -3.65 -11.48
CA ALA A 39 16.61 -3.58 -10.50
C ALA A 39 16.97 -2.13 -10.12
N ALA A 40 17.05 -1.23 -11.10
CA ALA A 40 17.32 0.17 -10.87
C ALA A 40 16.19 0.85 -10.06
N ASN A 41 14.94 0.62 -10.44
CA ASN A 41 13.77 1.20 -9.78
C ASN A 41 13.66 0.76 -8.33
N ILE A 42 13.82 -0.54 -8.05
CA ILE A 42 13.71 -1.05 -6.67
C ILE A 42 14.90 -0.58 -5.82
N THR A 43 16.12 -0.54 -6.36
CA THR A 43 17.28 -0.04 -5.63
C THR A 43 17.10 1.43 -5.26
N SER A 44 16.60 2.25 -6.19
CA SER A 44 16.29 3.65 -5.95
C SER A 44 15.17 3.82 -4.90
N ALA A 45 14.09 3.03 -4.99
CA ALA A 45 13.00 3.08 -4.03
C ALA A 45 13.42 2.69 -2.61
N VAL A 46 14.31 1.69 -2.48
CA VAL A 46 14.86 1.26 -1.18
C VAL A 46 15.88 2.26 -0.64
N ALA A 47 16.65 2.94 -1.50
CA ALA A 47 17.63 3.92 -1.08
C ALA A 47 17.03 5.12 -0.32
N VAL A 48 15.78 5.47 -0.61
CA VAL A 48 15.06 6.57 0.07
C VAL A 48 14.73 6.24 1.52
N ASN A 49 14.64 4.96 1.89
CA ASN A 49 14.27 4.53 3.24
C ASN A 49 15.40 3.69 3.88
N PRO A 50 16.20 4.27 4.78
CA PRO A 50 17.31 3.57 5.43
C PRO A 50 16.90 2.27 6.13
N THR A 51 15.72 2.22 6.74
CA THR A 51 15.22 1.02 7.42
C THR A 51 14.97 -0.14 6.45
N LEU A 52 14.58 0.15 5.20
CA LEU A 52 14.44 -0.88 4.17
C LEU A 52 15.80 -1.48 3.76
N GLN A 53 16.87 -0.69 3.78
CA GLN A 53 18.22 -1.20 3.51
C GLN A 53 18.65 -2.31 4.50
N GLU A 54 18.11 -2.27 5.70
CA GLU A 54 18.38 -3.26 6.76
C GLU A 54 17.46 -4.47 6.72
N CYS A 55 16.43 -4.45 5.90
CA CYS A 55 15.52 -5.59 5.75
C CYS A 55 16.20 -6.76 5.02
N ASP A 56 15.65 -7.95 5.22
CA ASP A 56 16.02 -9.11 4.43
C ASP A 56 15.78 -8.86 2.94
N ALA A 57 16.84 -8.93 2.14
CA ALA A 57 16.81 -8.61 0.72
C ALA A 57 15.84 -9.51 -0.08
N GLY A 58 15.66 -10.76 0.36
CA GLY A 58 14.71 -11.68 -0.27
C GLY A 58 13.27 -11.21 -0.10
N THR A 59 12.92 -10.65 1.07
CA THR A 59 11.56 -10.13 1.31
C THR A 59 11.28 -8.84 0.54
N ILE A 60 12.28 -7.98 0.39
CA ILE A 60 12.18 -6.78 -0.45
C ILE A 60 11.94 -7.20 -1.90
N LEU A 61 12.76 -8.12 -2.42
CA LEU A 61 12.64 -8.58 -3.80
C LEU A 61 11.32 -9.28 -4.05
N ALA A 62 10.85 -10.13 -3.13
CA ALA A 62 9.56 -10.81 -3.25
C ALA A 62 8.40 -9.80 -3.34
N GLY A 63 8.39 -8.78 -2.46
CA GLY A 63 7.40 -7.72 -2.50
C GLY A 63 7.46 -6.88 -3.78
N ALA A 64 8.66 -6.58 -4.27
CA ALA A 64 8.86 -5.84 -5.50
C ALA A 64 8.40 -6.64 -6.73
N LEU A 65 8.70 -7.93 -6.81
CA LEU A 65 8.25 -8.81 -7.89
C LEU A 65 6.73 -8.97 -7.90
N LEU A 66 6.09 -8.98 -6.71
CA LEU A 66 4.63 -8.94 -6.61
C LEU A 66 4.07 -7.65 -7.23
N GLY A 67 4.65 -6.50 -6.90
CA GLY A 67 4.28 -5.22 -7.54
C GLY A 67 4.47 -5.24 -9.05
N GLU A 68 5.59 -5.79 -9.52
CA GLU A 68 5.89 -5.92 -10.96
C GLU A 68 4.90 -6.86 -11.68
N SER A 69 4.46 -7.95 -11.04
CA SER A 69 3.44 -8.85 -11.59
C SER A 69 2.09 -8.15 -11.76
N LEU A 70 1.81 -7.16 -10.91
CA LEU A 70 0.63 -6.30 -10.99
C LEU A 70 0.85 -5.10 -11.92
N LEU A 71 2.02 -4.98 -12.56
CA LEU A 71 2.43 -3.83 -13.38
C LEU A 71 2.33 -2.50 -12.62
N LEU A 72 2.71 -2.51 -11.34
CA LEU A 72 2.75 -1.33 -10.48
C LEU A 72 4.20 -0.88 -10.25
N GLN A 73 4.38 0.43 -10.06
CA GLN A 73 5.71 1.01 -9.87
C GLN A 73 6.06 1.10 -8.37
N PRO A 74 7.31 0.72 -7.99
CA PRO A 74 7.78 0.73 -6.60
C PRO A 74 8.17 2.13 -6.10
N SER A 75 7.59 3.19 -6.66
CA SER A 75 7.91 4.57 -6.28
C SER A 75 6.97 5.06 -5.18
N PRO A 76 7.49 5.48 -4.01
CA PRO A 76 6.67 6.05 -2.94
C PRO A 76 5.87 7.29 -3.38
N GLN A 77 6.42 8.11 -4.30
CA GLN A 77 5.75 9.31 -4.82
C GLN A 77 4.51 8.95 -5.65
N LEU A 78 4.55 7.84 -6.37
CA LEU A 78 3.42 7.37 -7.16
C LEU A 78 2.31 6.78 -6.29
N GLY A 79 2.63 6.29 -5.09
CA GLY A 79 1.66 5.76 -4.14
C GLY A 79 0.90 4.53 -4.62
N GLN A 80 1.45 3.79 -5.60
CA GLN A 80 0.81 2.59 -6.13
C GLN A 80 0.99 1.40 -5.19
N PHE A 81 2.20 1.19 -4.66
CA PHE A 81 2.45 0.28 -3.57
C PHE A 81 3.66 0.73 -2.75
N TYR A 82 3.77 0.19 -1.56
CA TYR A 82 4.84 0.48 -0.63
C TYR A 82 5.48 -0.82 -0.16
N LEU A 83 6.77 -0.75 0.14
CA LEU A 83 7.49 -1.76 0.91
C LEU A 83 7.63 -1.22 2.33
N VAL A 84 6.98 -1.88 3.28
CA VAL A 84 6.93 -1.44 4.67
C VAL A 84 7.81 -2.34 5.52
N PRO A 85 8.84 -1.78 6.20
CA PRO A 85 9.69 -2.58 7.09
C PRO A 85 8.93 -2.96 8.36
N PHE A 86 9.10 -4.22 8.79
CA PHE A 86 8.57 -4.71 10.06
C PHE A 86 9.54 -5.70 10.73
N LYS A 87 9.49 -5.78 12.05
CA LYS A 87 10.25 -6.78 12.82
C LYS A 87 9.48 -8.09 12.85
N SER A 88 10.05 -9.15 12.27
CA SER A 88 9.52 -10.49 12.47
C SER A 88 10.00 -11.04 13.83
N LYS A 89 9.11 -11.76 14.51
CA LYS A 89 9.48 -12.49 15.72
C LYS A 89 10.34 -13.72 15.36
N ALA A 90 11.20 -14.13 16.27
CA ALA A 90 11.93 -15.40 16.12
C ALA A 90 10.93 -16.56 16.07
N LYS A 91 11.08 -17.44 15.07
CA LYS A 91 10.32 -18.68 15.02
C LYS A 91 11.07 -19.74 15.80
N ARG A 92 10.33 -20.47 16.63
CA ARG A 92 10.86 -21.55 17.46
C ARG A 92 10.16 -22.86 17.10
N ASP A 93 10.89 -23.97 17.25
CA ASP A 93 10.32 -25.32 17.15
C ASP A 93 9.49 -25.66 18.41
N ARG A 94 8.91 -26.87 18.42
CA ARG A 94 8.15 -27.38 19.57
C ARG A 94 9.03 -27.58 20.82
N GLN A 95 10.33 -27.67 20.66
CA GLN A 95 11.32 -27.84 21.73
C GLN A 95 11.88 -26.49 22.22
N GLY A 96 11.46 -25.35 21.62
CA GLY A 96 11.89 -24.01 22.00
C GLY A 96 13.17 -23.52 21.30
N ASN A 97 13.79 -24.32 20.42
CA ASN A 97 14.98 -23.92 19.67
C ASN A 97 14.61 -22.89 18.59
N VAL A 98 15.48 -21.91 18.37
CA VAL A 98 15.27 -20.89 17.35
C VAL A 98 15.55 -21.47 15.96
N ILE A 99 14.51 -21.63 15.14
CA ILE A 99 14.60 -22.05 13.73
C ILE A 99 14.94 -20.84 12.85
N GLU A 100 14.29 -19.70 13.08
CA GLU A 100 14.50 -18.46 12.34
C GLU A 100 14.65 -17.32 13.35
N PRO A 101 15.78 -16.61 13.36
CA PRO A 101 15.99 -15.49 14.27
C PRO A 101 15.06 -14.32 13.92
N ALA A 102 14.79 -13.47 14.91
CA ALA A 102 14.09 -12.21 14.66
C ALA A 102 14.90 -11.36 13.69
N CYS A 103 14.25 -10.83 12.66
CA CYS A 103 14.90 -9.98 11.66
C CYS A 103 13.95 -8.90 11.14
N LEU A 104 14.49 -7.87 10.49
CA LEU A 104 13.72 -6.93 9.73
C LEU A 104 13.37 -7.53 8.37
N LYS A 105 12.07 -7.49 8.05
CA LYS A 105 11.51 -7.93 6.77
C LYS A 105 10.75 -6.78 6.12
N ALA A 106 10.65 -6.80 4.81
CA ALA A 106 9.79 -5.89 4.07
C ALA A 106 8.47 -6.59 3.73
N GLN A 107 7.37 -5.87 3.86
CA GLN A 107 6.03 -6.31 3.47
C GLN A 107 5.53 -5.44 2.33
N PHE A 108 4.96 -6.07 1.31
CA PHE A 108 4.23 -5.39 0.25
C PHE A 108 2.90 -4.87 0.80
N VAL A 109 2.62 -3.59 0.57
CA VAL A 109 1.35 -2.94 0.92
C VAL A 109 0.84 -2.20 -0.31
N LEU A 110 -0.31 -2.61 -0.83
CA LEU A 110 -0.94 -1.96 -1.97
C LEU A 110 -1.46 -0.59 -1.55
N GLY A 111 -1.07 0.46 -2.27
CA GLY A 111 -1.53 1.82 -2.06
C GLY A 111 -2.88 2.09 -2.74
N TYR A 112 -3.60 3.11 -2.29
CA TYR A 112 -4.90 3.44 -2.88
C TYR A 112 -4.82 3.78 -4.38
N LYS A 113 -3.75 4.43 -4.82
CA LYS A 113 -3.54 4.69 -6.25
C LYS A 113 -3.27 3.40 -7.05
N GLY A 114 -2.70 2.38 -6.40
CA GLY A 114 -2.57 1.05 -6.98
C GLY A 114 -3.91 0.37 -7.16
N TYR A 115 -4.80 0.43 -6.17
CA TYR A 115 -6.17 -0.07 -6.30
C TYR A 115 -6.91 0.61 -7.45
N ILE A 116 -6.81 1.95 -7.56
CA ILE A 116 -7.41 2.71 -8.66
C ILE A 116 -6.87 2.22 -10.01
N GLN A 117 -5.55 2.05 -10.13
CA GLN A 117 -4.92 1.56 -11.36
C GLN A 117 -5.40 0.15 -11.74
N LEU A 118 -5.50 -0.75 -10.77
CA LEU A 118 -6.00 -2.09 -11.00
C LEU A 118 -7.48 -2.08 -11.41
N ALA A 119 -8.31 -1.30 -10.71
CA ALA A 119 -9.72 -1.16 -11.02
C ALA A 119 -9.95 -0.63 -12.46
N LEU A 120 -9.25 0.45 -12.83
CA LEU A 120 -9.37 1.02 -14.19
C LEU A 120 -8.93 0.04 -15.29
N ARG A 121 -7.92 -0.80 -15.02
CA ARG A 121 -7.44 -1.82 -15.97
C ARG A 121 -8.45 -2.93 -16.24
N THR A 122 -9.41 -3.15 -15.34
CA THR A 122 -10.48 -4.14 -15.58
C THR A 122 -11.42 -3.73 -16.71
N GLY A 123 -11.43 -2.46 -17.11
CA GLY A 123 -12.36 -1.91 -18.09
C GLY A 123 -13.79 -1.76 -17.58
N GLN A 124 -14.07 -2.16 -16.33
CA GLN A 124 -15.40 -2.05 -15.71
C GLN A 124 -15.71 -0.61 -15.26
N TYR A 125 -14.68 0.18 -15.01
CA TYR A 125 -14.80 1.56 -14.55
C TYR A 125 -14.35 2.53 -15.64
N LYS A 126 -15.24 3.39 -16.10
CA LYS A 126 -14.92 4.45 -17.05
C LYS A 126 -14.09 5.56 -16.41
N ARG A 127 -14.41 5.88 -15.15
CA ARG A 127 -13.72 6.89 -14.34
C ARG A 127 -13.93 6.56 -12.86
N LEU A 128 -12.91 6.77 -12.07
CA LEU A 128 -12.94 6.65 -10.62
C LEU A 128 -12.42 7.96 -10.04
N ASN A 129 -13.20 8.59 -9.18
CA ASN A 129 -12.85 9.84 -8.53
C ASN A 129 -13.15 9.75 -7.03
N VAL A 130 -12.29 10.32 -6.22
CA VAL A 130 -12.47 10.39 -4.77
C VAL A 130 -12.60 11.86 -4.39
N LEU A 131 -13.74 12.23 -3.85
CA LEU A 131 -14.05 13.59 -3.43
C LEU A 131 -14.46 13.58 -1.96
N GLU A 132 -14.03 14.60 -1.24
CA GLU A 132 -14.55 14.88 0.09
C GLU A 132 -16.01 15.33 -0.02
N ILE A 133 -16.89 14.73 0.77
CA ILE A 133 -18.29 15.12 0.84
C ILE A 133 -18.43 16.25 1.87
N LYS A 134 -19.03 17.33 1.49
CA LYS A 134 -19.27 18.50 2.33
C LYS A 134 -20.62 18.43 3.02
N SER A 135 -20.72 19.17 4.13
CA SER A 135 -21.97 19.31 4.86
C SER A 135 -23.10 19.81 3.95
N GLY A 136 -24.23 19.12 3.94
CA GLY A 136 -25.37 19.44 3.10
C GLY A 136 -25.37 18.81 1.72
N GLU A 137 -24.31 18.12 1.31
CA GLU A 137 -24.26 17.41 0.02
C GLU A 137 -24.91 16.02 0.07
N LEU A 138 -25.12 15.44 1.25
CA LEU A 138 -25.80 14.16 1.45
C LEU A 138 -27.29 14.37 1.71
N GLY A 139 -28.12 13.80 0.85
CA GLY A 139 -29.58 13.84 1.02
C GLY A 139 -30.09 12.77 2.00
N GLY A 140 -29.63 11.54 1.89
CA GLY A 140 -30.01 10.46 2.76
C GLY A 140 -29.28 9.14 2.47
N TRP A 141 -29.33 8.20 3.42
CA TRP A 141 -28.79 6.86 3.28
C TRP A 141 -29.90 5.83 3.32
N ASP A 142 -29.95 4.97 2.31
CA ASP A 142 -30.84 3.82 2.30
C ASP A 142 -30.11 2.59 2.87
N PRO A 143 -30.54 2.10 4.06
CA PRO A 143 -29.89 0.96 4.69
C PRO A 143 -30.18 -0.38 3.99
N PHE A 144 -31.21 -0.45 3.15
CA PHE A 144 -31.59 -1.68 2.43
C PHE A 144 -30.83 -1.81 1.11
N GLU A 145 -30.66 -0.71 0.40
CA GLU A 145 -29.92 -0.68 -0.86
C GLU A 145 -28.43 -0.34 -0.67
N GLU A 146 -28.01 -0.04 0.57
CA GLU A 146 -26.65 0.33 0.94
C GLU A 146 -26.08 1.49 0.08
N ARG A 147 -26.94 2.40 -0.36
CA ARG A 147 -26.57 3.55 -1.20
C ARG A 147 -27.09 4.87 -0.66
N PHE A 148 -26.44 5.94 -1.08
CA PHE A 148 -26.93 7.28 -0.81
C PHE A 148 -27.97 7.67 -1.84
N HIS A 149 -29.11 8.20 -1.36
CA HIS A 149 -30.06 8.91 -2.18
C HIS A 149 -29.65 10.37 -2.29
N GLU A 150 -29.82 10.94 -3.48
CA GLU A 150 -29.71 12.35 -3.73
C GLU A 150 -28.43 13.01 -3.17
N MET A 151 -27.33 12.79 -3.85
CA MET A 151 -26.12 13.59 -3.62
C MET A 151 -26.21 14.85 -4.47
N HIS A 152 -26.40 15.99 -3.81
CA HIS A 152 -26.40 17.31 -4.45
C HIS A 152 -25.07 18.00 -4.14
N PHE A 153 -24.15 17.96 -5.08
CA PHE A 153 -22.90 18.70 -4.93
C PHE A 153 -23.16 20.21 -4.99
N ILE A 154 -22.53 20.95 -4.07
CA ILE A 154 -22.55 22.40 -4.09
C ILE A 154 -21.78 22.85 -5.34
N GLU A 155 -22.46 23.43 -6.31
CA GLU A 155 -21.88 23.84 -7.60
C GLU A 155 -20.93 25.04 -7.45
N ASP A 156 -21.22 25.93 -6.50
CA ASP A 156 -20.35 27.05 -6.16
C ASP A 156 -19.10 26.57 -5.43
N PHE A 157 -17.96 26.66 -6.11
CA PHE A 157 -16.68 26.18 -5.61
C PHE A 157 -16.23 26.90 -4.33
N GLU A 158 -16.43 28.21 -4.24
CA GLU A 158 -16.05 28.99 -3.05
C GLU A 158 -16.95 28.64 -1.86
N LYS A 159 -18.22 28.47 -2.10
CA LYS A 159 -19.21 28.07 -1.11
C LYS A 159 -18.93 26.65 -0.62
N ARG A 160 -18.54 25.75 -1.54
CA ARG A 160 -18.14 24.38 -1.23
C ARG A 160 -16.85 24.33 -0.42
N ALA A 161 -15.85 25.13 -0.78
CA ALA A 161 -14.58 25.20 -0.07
C ALA A 161 -14.73 25.76 1.36
N GLY A 162 -15.66 26.70 1.56
CA GLY A 162 -15.99 27.28 2.86
C GLY A 162 -16.94 26.44 3.72
N SER A 163 -17.55 25.39 3.16
CA SER A 163 -18.45 24.52 3.93
C SER A 163 -17.68 23.55 4.82
N ILE A 164 -18.22 23.29 6.00
CA ILE A 164 -17.62 22.39 7.00
C ILE A 164 -17.59 20.98 6.41
N SER A 165 -16.46 20.29 6.56
CA SER A 165 -16.39 18.87 6.21
C SER A 165 -17.30 18.07 7.14
N TRP A 166 -17.78 16.94 6.67
CA TRP A 166 -18.67 16.07 7.43
C TRP A 166 -18.08 15.52 8.74
N GLU A 167 -16.77 15.69 8.97
CA GLU A 167 -16.06 15.38 10.21
C GLU A 167 -16.59 16.15 11.44
N ASP A 168 -17.35 17.22 11.23
CA ASP A 168 -17.90 18.03 12.32
C ASP A 168 -19.07 17.36 13.06
N GLY A 169 -19.21 16.05 13.00
CA GLY A 169 -20.09 15.19 13.84
C GLY A 169 -21.55 15.62 13.98
N LYS A 170 -21.85 16.90 13.95
CA LYS A 170 -23.20 17.45 14.12
C LYS A 170 -24.11 17.14 12.93
N ASN A 171 -23.55 17.12 11.74
CA ASN A 171 -24.31 16.82 10.52
C ASN A 171 -24.47 15.31 10.28
N LEU A 172 -23.51 14.52 10.70
CA LEU A 172 -23.59 13.05 10.67
C LEU A 172 -24.73 12.53 11.54
N ASN A 173 -24.90 13.08 12.75
CA ASN A 173 -26.01 12.72 13.64
C ASN A 173 -27.38 13.10 13.09
N ARG A 174 -27.44 14.07 12.17
CA ARG A 174 -28.68 14.50 11.50
C ARG A 174 -29.07 13.59 10.35
N VAL A 175 -28.09 13.10 9.60
CA VAL A 175 -28.28 12.20 8.45
C VAL A 175 -28.36 10.73 8.90
N PHE A 176 -27.64 10.39 10.00
CA PHE A 176 -27.55 9.01 10.53
C PHE A 176 -27.87 9.00 12.04
N PRO A 177 -29.13 9.19 12.42
CA PRO A 177 -29.52 9.16 13.83
C PRO A 177 -29.17 7.81 14.46
N GLY A 178 -28.37 7.85 15.52
CA GLY A 178 -27.96 6.67 16.28
C GLY A 178 -26.53 6.15 16.07
N LYS A 179 -25.72 6.74 15.18
CA LYS A 179 -24.29 6.42 15.04
C LYS A 179 -23.44 7.54 15.63
N LYS A 180 -22.77 7.24 16.76
CA LYS A 180 -21.99 8.22 17.53
C LYS A 180 -20.52 8.35 17.08
N ASP A 181 -20.02 7.47 16.21
CA ASP A 181 -18.64 7.54 15.73
C ASP A 181 -18.57 7.82 14.21
N GLY A 182 -17.86 8.86 13.84
CA GLY A 182 -17.59 9.24 12.46
C GLY A 182 -16.73 8.21 11.70
N THR A 183 -15.96 7.38 12.42
CA THR A 183 -14.97 6.45 11.85
C THR A 183 -15.56 5.42 10.89
N LYS A 184 -16.79 4.97 11.10
CA LYS A 184 -17.44 3.99 10.22
C LYS A 184 -17.93 4.63 8.92
N MET A 185 -18.20 5.92 8.94
CA MET A 185 -18.65 6.70 7.80
C MET A 185 -17.49 7.16 6.91
N GLU A 186 -16.34 7.50 7.51
CA GLU A 186 -15.10 7.74 6.76
C GLU A 186 -14.71 6.54 5.90
N ARG A 187 -14.90 5.31 6.41
CA ARG A 187 -14.66 4.08 5.67
C ARG A 187 -15.66 3.86 4.53
N LEU A 188 -16.91 4.26 4.71
CA LEU A 188 -17.94 4.17 3.66
C LEU A 188 -17.71 5.20 2.55
N ALA A 189 -17.37 6.44 2.89
CA ALA A 189 -17.05 7.47 1.91
C ALA A 189 -15.75 7.17 1.13
N ALA A 190 -14.80 6.47 1.74
CA ALA A 190 -13.59 6.00 1.06
C ALA A 190 -13.85 4.77 0.15
N ALA A 191 -15.01 4.15 0.26
CA ALA A 191 -15.41 2.96 -0.53
C ALA A 191 -16.30 3.30 -1.73
N ILE A 192 -16.77 4.56 -1.85
CA ILE A 192 -17.54 5.10 -2.97
C ILE A 192 -16.64 5.92 -3.88
#